data_bfd8bf085f2ca9d155c9abb7fc404c0c
#
_entry.id   bfd8bf085f2ca9d155c9abb7fc404c0c
#
_cell.length_a   1.000
_cell.length_b   1.000
_cell.length_c   1.000
_cell.angle_alpha   90.00
_cell.angle_beta   90.00
_cell.angle_gamma   90.00
#
_symmetry.space_group_name_H-M   'P 1'
#
loop_
_entity.id
_entity.type
_entity.pdbx_description
1 polymer ?
#
loop_
_entity_poly.entity_id
_entity_poly.type
_entity_poly.pdbx_seq_one_letter_code
_entity_poly.pdbx_strand_id
1 'polypeptide(L)'
;MPSVTGPIRRRSKRIAMTDRVTLSFSDQGVATVLICNPPLNIYDLEMRDGLIEAIAAIRDNPDARCLLLQAEGRNFSAGADLTEFGSAASIFEGRRIRWDRDPWLPLLGLSVPTIAAIKGHTIGSGLEMAMLCDLRIAATDAVLGLPEAKLGMLPAAGGTQSLTRLVGSGCASPIILTGRNLDASEALELGIITEVTEPGELDRTAERRAEELVGLDPDVAMKLRRCLAASKDLPLHFGLELERRLATHRKGDGPI
;
A
#
# COMPACT_ATOMS: atom_id res chain seq x y z
N MET A 1 16.47 -12.28 41.34
CA MET A 1 15.67 -12.40 40.11
C MET A 1 15.23 -10.99 39.73
N PRO A 2 15.71 -10.38 38.64
CA PRO A 2 15.22 -9.09 38.19
C PRO A 2 13.95 -9.32 37.38
N SER A 3 12.88 -8.60 37.73
CA SER A 3 11.59 -8.58 37.05
C SER A 3 11.76 -7.91 35.68
N VAL A 4 11.50 -8.65 34.62
CA VAL A 4 11.40 -8.13 33.24
C VAL A 4 10.04 -7.44 33.11
N THR A 5 9.98 -6.17 33.49
CA THR A 5 8.90 -5.28 33.07
C THR A 5 9.25 -4.76 31.69
N GLY A 6 8.74 -5.46 30.65
CA GLY A 6 8.76 -4.92 29.29
C GLY A 6 8.00 -3.58 29.24
N PRO A 7 8.38 -2.66 28.33
CA PRO A 7 7.72 -1.37 28.24
C PRO A 7 6.23 -1.56 27.95
N ILE A 8 5.39 -0.94 28.80
CA ILE A 8 3.93 -0.87 28.57
C ILE A 8 3.73 -0.12 27.25
N ARG A 9 3.39 -0.83 26.17
CA ARG A 9 3.00 -0.23 24.88
C ARG A 9 1.78 0.66 25.15
N ARG A 10 1.97 1.98 25.16
CA ARG A 10 0.85 2.92 25.15
C ARG A 10 0.07 2.65 23.85
N ARG A 11 -1.21 2.29 23.97
CA ARG A 11 -2.10 2.17 22.81
C ARG A 11 -2.15 3.54 22.12
N SER A 12 -1.64 3.62 20.88
CA SER A 12 -1.78 4.79 20.04
C SER A 12 -3.26 5.15 19.91
N LYS A 13 -3.60 6.43 20.05
CA LYS A 13 -4.98 6.90 19.90
C LYS A 13 -5.38 6.73 18.42
N ARG A 14 -6.39 5.90 18.15
CA ARG A 14 -6.97 5.79 16.81
C ARG A 14 -7.80 7.04 16.51
N ILE A 15 -7.63 7.59 15.33
CA ILE A 15 -8.36 8.74 14.79
C ILE A 15 -9.21 8.20 13.66
N ALA A 16 -10.53 8.35 13.72
CA ALA A 16 -11.40 7.99 12.63
C ALA A 16 -11.23 9.03 11.51
N MET A 17 -10.87 8.57 10.31
CA MET A 17 -10.89 9.37 9.09
C MET A 17 -12.30 9.35 8.48
N THR A 18 -12.88 8.15 8.44
CA THR A 18 -14.29 7.85 8.13
C THR A 18 -14.70 6.63 8.94
N ASP A 19 -15.92 6.12 8.78
CA ASP A 19 -16.34 4.85 9.38
C ASP A 19 -15.59 3.64 8.76
N ARG A 20 -14.98 3.82 7.57
CA ARG A 20 -14.24 2.80 6.82
C ARG A 20 -12.73 2.81 7.06
N VAL A 21 -12.17 3.91 7.56
CA VAL A 21 -10.71 4.08 7.69
C VAL A 21 -10.36 4.75 9.00
N THR A 22 -9.44 4.14 9.75
CA THR A 22 -8.84 4.77 10.92
C THR A 22 -7.35 4.93 10.76
N LEU A 23 -6.79 5.97 11.37
CA LEU A 23 -5.36 6.27 11.42
C LEU A 23 -4.88 6.31 12.86
N SER A 24 -3.72 5.76 13.12
CA SER A 24 -3.04 5.90 14.41
C SER A 24 -1.54 6.06 14.20
N PHE A 25 -0.88 6.76 15.12
CA PHE A 25 0.57 6.93 15.12
C PHE A 25 1.17 6.28 16.37
N SER A 26 2.22 5.49 16.19
CA SER A 26 3.03 5.02 17.32
C SER A 26 4.01 6.10 17.79
N ASP A 27 4.55 5.97 19.01
CA ASP A 27 5.58 6.88 19.53
C ASP A 27 6.87 6.86 18.68
N GLN A 28 7.07 5.81 17.87
CA GLN A 28 8.22 5.66 16.98
C GLN A 28 7.98 6.20 15.57
N GLY A 29 6.76 6.68 15.26
CA GLY A 29 6.42 7.25 13.94
C GLY A 29 5.84 6.26 12.94
N VAL A 30 5.41 5.05 13.35
CA VAL A 30 4.62 4.17 12.48
C VAL A 30 3.20 4.73 12.40
N ALA A 31 2.79 5.10 11.20
CA ALA A 31 1.42 5.48 10.87
C ALA A 31 0.65 4.23 10.43
N THR A 32 -0.25 3.72 11.25
CA THR A 32 -1.08 2.57 10.91
C THR A 32 -2.41 3.04 10.37
N VAL A 33 -2.66 2.75 9.09
CA VAL A 33 -3.96 2.92 8.42
C VAL A 33 -4.67 1.58 8.47
N LEU A 34 -5.84 1.54 9.11
CA LEU A 34 -6.67 0.35 9.22
C LEU A 34 -7.94 0.51 8.41
N ILE A 35 -8.14 -0.38 7.45
CA ILE A 35 -9.38 -0.51 6.67
C ILE A 35 -10.41 -1.27 7.50
N CYS A 36 -11.61 -0.71 7.67
CA CYS A 36 -12.66 -1.19 8.55
C CYS A 36 -14.01 -1.26 7.83
N ASN A 37 -14.21 -2.24 6.96
CA ASN A 37 -15.49 -2.53 6.30
C ASN A 37 -15.71 -4.05 6.18
N PRO A 38 -15.60 -4.81 7.32
CA PRO A 38 -15.75 -6.25 7.30
C PRO A 38 -17.20 -6.66 6.90
N PRO A 39 -17.40 -7.87 6.36
CA PRO A 39 -16.40 -8.95 6.25
C PRO A 39 -15.48 -8.85 5.03
N LEU A 40 -15.81 -8.06 4.03
CA LEU A 40 -15.12 -8.04 2.73
C LEU A 40 -14.20 -6.84 2.52
N ASN A 41 -14.31 -5.80 3.34
CA ASN A 41 -13.56 -4.56 3.19
C ASN A 41 -13.67 -4.00 1.75
N ILE A 42 -14.91 -3.91 1.28
CA ILE A 42 -15.24 -3.37 -0.05
C ILE A 42 -14.77 -1.93 -0.13
N TYR A 43 -14.04 -1.62 -1.19
CA TYR A 43 -13.58 -0.27 -1.51
C TYR A 43 -14.74 0.52 -2.13
N ASP A 44 -15.35 1.37 -1.31
CA ASP A 44 -16.41 2.31 -1.65
C ASP A 44 -15.90 3.76 -1.60
N LEU A 45 -16.76 4.72 -1.92
CA LEU A 45 -16.41 6.15 -1.89
C LEU A 45 -16.02 6.64 -0.50
N GLU A 46 -16.60 6.07 0.55
CA GLU A 46 -16.27 6.42 1.93
C GLU A 46 -14.87 5.93 2.32
N MET A 47 -14.51 4.70 1.94
CA MET A 47 -13.15 4.18 2.12
C MET A 47 -12.13 4.99 1.32
N ARG A 48 -12.47 5.38 0.07
CA ARG A 48 -11.65 6.26 -0.76
C ARG A 48 -11.33 7.57 -0.04
N ASP A 49 -12.36 8.24 0.45
CA ASP A 49 -12.22 9.53 1.11
C ASP A 49 -11.41 9.40 2.41
N GLY A 50 -11.67 8.35 3.19
CA GLY A 50 -10.88 8.05 4.40
C GLY A 50 -9.41 7.76 4.11
N LEU A 51 -9.09 7.06 3.03
CA LEU A 51 -7.70 6.82 2.60
C LEU A 51 -7.01 8.13 2.19
N ILE A 52 -7.70 9.00 1.43
CA ILE A 52 -7.16 10.31 1.04
C ILE A 52 -6.80 11.14 2.27
N GLU A 53 -7.71 11.24 3.24
CA GLU A 53 -7.49 12.00 4.48
C GLU A 53 -6.35 11.39 5.32
N ALA A 54 -6.29 10.05 5.43
CA ALA A 54 -5.21 9.37 6.15
C ALA A 54 -3.85 9.62 5.48
N ILE A 55 -3.76 9.49 4.15
CA ILE A 55 -2.53 9.73 3.40
C ILE A 55 -2.09 11.20 3.52
N ALA A 56 -3.02 12.15 3.45
CA ALA A 56 -2.72 13.57 3.65
C ALA A 56 -2.19 13.83 5.07
N ALA A 57 -2.83 13.26 6.10
CA ALA A 57 -2.38 13.40 7.48
C ALA A 57 -0.97 12.81 7.71
N ILE A 58 -0.64 11.68 7.04
CA ILE A 58 0.70 11.08 7.10
C ILE A 58 1.73 11.97 6.41
N ARG A 59 1.41 12.48 5.20
CA ARG A 59 2.29 13.37 4.44
C ARG A 59 2.62 14.65 5.21
N ASP A 60 1.64 15.21 5.88
CA ASP A 60 1.74 16.49 6.58
C ASP A 60 2.30 16.34 8.02
N ASN A 61 2.45 15.10 8.51
CA ASN A 61 3.05 14.81 9.83
C ASN A 61 4.57 14.61 9.70
N PRO A 62 5.42 15.53 10.21
CA PRO A 62 6.87 15.40 10.14
C PRO A 62 7.45 14.23 10.96
N ASP A 63 6.68 13.71 11.92
CA ASP A 63 7.08 12.58 12.76
C ASP A 63 6.71 11.22 12.14
N ALA A 64 5.95 11.21 11.05
CA ALA A 64 5.64 9.98 10.33
C ALA A 64 6.91 9.41 9.66
N ARG A 65 7.18 8.13 9.89
CA ARG A 65 8.41 7.44 9.45
C ARG A 65 8.13 6.22 8.58
N CYS A 66 6.97 5.62 8.72
CA CYS A 66 6.52 4.46 7.96
C CYS A 66 4.99 4.41 7.92
N LEU A 67 4.40 4.06 6.78
CA LEU A 67 2.99 3.71 6.70
C LEU A 67 2.84 2.19 6.77
N LEU A 68 1.98 1.71 7.66
CA LEU A 68 1.53 0.33 7.74
C LEU A 68 0.04 0.28 7.40
N LEU A 69 -0.31 -0.34 6.26
CA LEU A 69 -1.68 -0.53 5.81
C LEU A 69 -2.17 -1.91 6.22
N GLN A 70 -3.20 -1.95 7.04
CA GLN A 70 -3.83 -3.16 7.57
C GLN A 70 -5.33 -3.14 7.30
N ALA A 71 -5.98 -4.29 7.47
CA ALA A 71 -7.43 -4.42 7.35
C ALA A 71 -8.02 -5.17 8.53
N GLU A 72 -9.22 -4.77 8.97
CA GLU A 72 -9.97 -5.47 10.00
C GLU A 72 -10.62 -6.75 9.46
N GLY A 73 -10.83 -7.73 10.32
CA GLY A 73 -11.48 -9.00 9.96
C GLY A 73 -10.58 -9.93 9.16
N ARG A 74 -11.22 -10.82 8.38
CA ARG A 74 -10.56 -11.95 7.71
C ARG A 74 -9.87 -11.55 6.39
N ASN A 75 -10.42 -10.59 5.67
CA ASN A 75 -9.98 -10.22 4.33
C ASN A 75 -9.27 -8.88 4.33
N PHE A 76 -8.31 -8.69 3.43
CA PHE A 76 -7.71 -7.38 3.21
C PHE A 76 -8.70 -6.46 2.48
N SER A 77 -9.12 -6.82 1.27
CA SER A 77 -10.22 -6.18 0.53
C SER A 77 -10.64 -7.06 -0.65
N ALA A 78 -11.93 -7.26 -0.82
CA ALA A 78 -12.49 -8.01 -1.95
C ALA A 78 -12.73 -7.15 -3.20
N GLY A 79 -12.21 -5.92 -3.23
CA GLY A 79 -12.27 -5.04 -4.39
C GLY A 79 -13.30 -3.92 -4.27
N ALA A 80 -13.55 -3.25 -5.39
CA ALA A 80 -14.45 -2.10 -5.47
C ALA A 80 -15.92 -2.48 -5.32
N ASP A 81 -16.71 -1.55 -4.81
CA ASP A 81 -18.17 -1.70 -4.77
C ASP A 81 -18.75 -1.62 -6.19
N LEU A 82 -19.21 -2.77 -6.68
CA LEU A 82 -19.79 -2.88 -8.03
C LEU A 82 -21.12 -2.13 -8.16
N THR A 83 -21.81 -1.84 -7.05
CA THR A 83 -23.07 -1.09 -7.09
C THR A 83 -22.86 0.39 -7.37
N GLU A 84 -21.66 0.91 -7.15
CA GLU A 84 -21.29 2.29 -7.49
C GLU A 84 -20.98 2.48 -8.99
N PHE A 85 -20.73 1.37 -9.73
CA PHE A 85 -20.46 1.45 -11.17
C PHE A 85 -21.73 1.75 -11.96
N GLY A 86 -21.67 2.78 -12.82
CA GLY A 86 -22.81 3.20 -13.62
C GLY A 86 -23.86 4.02 -12.88
N SER A 87 -23.64 4.34 -11.59
CA SER A 87 -24.54 5.17 -10.77
C SER A 87 -24.41 6.67 -11.04
N ALA A 88 -23.31 7.12 -11.65
CA ALA A 88 -23.09 8.53 -11.97
C ALA A 88 -24.08 9.03 -13.04
N ALA A 89 -24.69 10.21 -12.82
CA ALA A 89 -25.67 10.80 -13.70
C ALA A 89 -25.10 11.22 -15.08
N SER A 90 -23.78 11.32 -15.19
CA SER A 90 -23.09 11.63 -16.45
C SER A 90 -21.66 11.08 -16.48
N ILE A 91 -21.08 10.98 -17.70
CA ILE A 91 -19.67 10.62 -17.89
C ILE A 91 -18.75 11.63 -17.18
N PHE A 92 -19.10 12.91 -17.15
CA PHE A 92 -18.35 13.94 -16.48
C PHE A 92 -18.33 13.73 -14.95
N GLU A 93 -19.48 13.41 -14.37
CA GLU A 93 -19.58 13.10 -12.94
C GLU A 93 -18.81 11.82 -12.56
N GLY A 94 -18.93 10.77 -13.36
CA GLY A 94 -18.17 9.54 -13.17
C GLY A 94 -16.66 9.78 -13.22
N ARG A 95 -16.19 10.65 -14.13
CA ARG A 95 -14.79 11.08 -14.19
C ARG A 95 -14.36 11.84 -12.94
N ARG A 96 -15.17 12.80 -12.50
CA ARG A 96 -14.91 13.61 -11.29
C ARG A 96 -14.82 12.72 -10.06
N ILE A 97 -15.75 11.81 -9.87
CA ILE A 97 -15.76 10.88 -8.74
C ILE A 97 -14.50 10.00 -8.75
N ARG A 98 -14.08 9.51 -9.92
CA ARG A 98 -13.05 8.50 -10.05
C ARG A 98 -11.63 9.08 -10.08
N TRP A 99 -11.41 10.25 -10.65
CA TRP A 99 -10.07 10.79 -10.92
C TRP A 99 -9.71 12.04 -10.15
N ASP A 100 -10.68 12.89 -9.82
CA ASP A 100 -10.38 14.12 -9.06
C ASP A 100 -10.08 13.83 -7.58
N ARG A 101 -10.53 12.68 -7.08
CA ARG A 101 -10.28 12.20 -5.71
C ARG A 101 -9.65 10.80 -5.74
N ASP A 102 -8.44 10.72 -6.25
CA ASP A 102 -7.66 9.49 -6.36
C ASP A 102 -6.67 9.35 -5.19
N PRO A 103 -6.72 8.27 -4.36
CA PRO A 103 -5.74 8.03 -3.30
C PRO A 103 -4.43 7.40 -3.79
N TRP A 104 -4.40 6.87 -5.02
CA TRP A 104 -3.29 6.03 -5.51
C TRP A 104 -2.02 6.83 -5.76
N LEU A 105 -2.13 7.96 -6.48
CA LEU A 105 -1.00 8.83 -6.72
C LEU A 105 -0.47 9.48 -5.42
N PRO A 106 -1.31 9.97 -4.48
CA PRO A 106 -0.86 10.41 -3.16
C PRO A 106 -0.16 9.31 -2.35
N LEU A 107 -0.65 8.06 -2.37
CA LEU A 107 -0.01 6.93 -1.69
C LEU A 107 1.38 6.66 -2.29
N LEU A 108 1.47 6.59 -3.61
CA LEU A 108 2.74 6.38 -4.31
C LEU A 108 3.73 7.52 -4.04
N GLY A 109 3.22 8.75 -3.90
CA GLY A 109 4.03 9.96 -3.66
C GLY A 109 4.45 10.20 -2.21
N LEU A 110 4.08 9.35 -1.24
CA LEU A 110 4.56 9.48 0.13
C LEU A 110 6.08 9.40 0.19
N SER A 111 6.70 10.20 1.07
CA SER A 111 8.14 10.21 1.30
C SER A 111 8.62 9.10 2.25
N VAL A 112 7.70 8.51 3.01
CA VAL A 112 7.97 7.44 3.99
C VAL A 112 7.78 6.06 3.37
N PRO A 113 8.53 5.03 3.80
CA PRO A 113 8.30 3.64 3.41
C PRO A 113 6.88 3.17 3.70
N THR A 114 6.37 2.26 2.87
CA THR A 114 4.99 1.79 2.96
C THR A 114 4.92 0.26 2.97
N ILE A 115 4.10 -0.30 3.86
CA ILE A 115 3.89 -1.74 4.01
C ILE A 115 2.40 -2.05 3.89
N ALA A 116 2.04 -3.08 3.12
CA ALA A 116 0.71 -3.68 3.14
C ALA A 116 0.76 -5.05 3.83
N ALA A 117 -0.10 -5.24 4.83
CA ALA A 117 -0.30 -6.53 5.52
C ALA A 117 -1.54 -7.23 4.93
N ILE A 118 -1.31 -8.23 4.08
CA ILE A 118 -2.28 -8.87 3.20
C ILE A 118 -2.80 -10.16 3.82
N LYS A 119 -4.12 -10.37 3.83
CA LYS A 119 -4.76 -11.59 4.34
C LYS A 119 -6.06 -11.90 3.61
N GLY A 120 -6.42 -13.17 3.55
CA GLY A 120 -7.65 -13.63 2.91
C GLY A 120 -7.80 -13.04 1.50
N HIS A 121 -9.01 -12.65 1.11
CA HIS A 121 -9.23 -12.07 -0.21
C HIS A 121 -8.58 -10.69 -0.33
N THR A 122 -7.75 -10.55 -1.37
CA THR A 122 -7.03 -9.32 -1.76
C THR A 122 -7.22 -9.18 -3.27
N ILE A 123 -8.36 -8.65 -3.66
CA ILE A 123 -8.90 -8.75 -5.02
C ILE A 123 -9.13 -7.35 -5.61
N GLY A 124 -8.88 -7.20 -6.91
CA GLY A 124 -9.15 -5.96 -7.65
C GLY A 124 -8.46 -4.77 -7.02
N SER A 125 -9.22 -3.69 -6.71
CA SER A 125 -8.67 -2.49 -6.06
C SER A 125 -7.96 -2.76 -4.73
N GLY A 126 -8.29 -3.85 -4.02
CA GLY A 126 -7.54 -4.30 -2.85
C GLY A 126 -6.11 -4.73 -3.20
N LEU A 127 -5.94 -5.53 -4.26
CA LEU A 127 -4.61 -5.90 -4.73
C LEU A 127 -3.89 -4.72 -5.38
N GLU A 128 -4.60 -3.89 -6.14
CA GLU A 128 -4.06 -2.69 -6.76
C GLU A 128 -3.44 -1.76 -5.71
N MET A 129 -4.16 -1.50 -4.61
CA MET A 129 -3.70 -0.70 -3.48
C MET A 129 -2.45 -1.32 -2.81
N ALA A 130 -2.47 -2.63 -2.55
CA ALA A 130 -1.34 -3.31 -1.95
C ALA A 130 -0.09 -3.26 -2.82
N MET A 131 -0.21 -3.37 -4.16
CA MET A 131 0.91 -3.29 -5.10
C MET A 131 1.58 -1.92 -5.18
N LEU A 132 0.94 -0.86 -4.70
CA LEU A 132 1.53 0.48 -4.60
C LEU A 132 2.41 0.66 -3.36
N CYS A 133 2.31 -0.24 -2.38
CA CYS A 133 3.20 -0.24 -1.22
C CYS A 133 4.59 -0.78 -1.57
N ASP A 134 5.60 -0.38 -0.82
CA ASP A 134 6.99 -0.83 -1.03
C ASP A 134 7.15 -2.30 -0.64
N LEU A 135 6.64 -2.69 0.53
CA LEU A 135 6.63 -4.07 1.00
C LEU A 135 5.19 -4.61 1.07
N ARG A 136 5.04 -5.88 0.77
CA ARG A 136 3.77 -6.64 0.83
C ARG A 136 4.02 -7.92 1.59
N ILE A 137 3.50 -7.99 2.80
CA ILE A 137 3.59 -9.16 3.67
C ILE A 137 2.23 -9.84 3.64
N ALA A 138 2.19 -11.11 3.25
CA ALA A 138 0.94 -11.85 3.13
C ALA A 138 0.85 -13.01 4.13
N ALA A 139 -0.36 -13.25 4.61
CA ALA A 139 -0.66 -14.49 5.29
C ALA A 139 -0.70 -15.67 4.30
N THR A 140 -0.36 -16.88 4.75
CA THR A 140 -0.39 -18.10 3.92
C THR A 140 -1.76 -18.39 3.32
N ASP A 141 -2.86 -17.90 3.93
CA ASP A 141 -4.23 -18.05 3.45
C ASP A 141 -4.68 -16.92 2.48
N ALA A 142 -3.77 -16.03 2.09
CA ALA A 142 -4.12 -14.94 1.19
C ALA A 142 -4.39 -15.44 -0.24
N VAL A 143 -5.46 -14.89 -0.83
CA VAL A 143 -5.87 -15.13 -2.22
C VAL A 143 -5.85 -13.79 -2.94
N LEU A 144 -4.97 -13.68 -3.94
CA LEU A 144 -4.75 -12.45 -4.69
C LEU A 144 -5.29 -12.56 -6.13
N GLY A 145 -5.82 -11.48 -6.68
CA GLY A 145 -6.32 -11.53 -8.06
C GLY A 145 -6.79 -10.20 -8.60
N LEU A 146 -6.81 -10.12 -9.95
CA LEU A 146 -7.38 -9.01 -10.72
C LEU A 146 -8.45 -9.58 -11.67
N PRO A 147 -9.67 -9.88 -11.17
CA PRO A 147 -10.70 -10.57 -11.95
C PRO A 147 -11.53 -9.64 -12.85
N GLU A 148 -11.19 -8.37 -12.98
CA GLU A 148 -11.97 -7.33 -13.66
C GLU A 148 -12.31 -7.72 -15.09
N ALA A 149 -11.42 -8.40 -15.82
CA ALA A 149 -11.67 -8.87 -17.18
C ALA A 149 -12.88 -9.82 -17.27
N LYS A 150 -13.12 -10.66 -16.23
CA LYS A 150 -14.30 -11.54 -16.15
C LYS A 150 -15.61 -10.77 -15.97
N LEU A 151 -15.52 -9.52 -15.51
CA LEU A 151 -16.65 -8.62 -15.30
C LEU A 151 -16.81 -7.62 -16.45
N GLY A 152 -16.04 -7.77 -17.54
CA GLY A 152 -16.04 -6.84 -18.66
C GLY A 152 -15.44 -5.48 -18.33
N MET A 153 -14.57 -5.42 -17.30
CA MET A 153 -13.95 -4.19 -16.82
C MET A 153 -12.41 -4.26 -16.94
N LEU A 154 -11.78 -3.12 -16.76
CA LEU A 154 -10.33 -2.96 -16.66
C LEU A 154 -9.93 -2.74 -15.20
N PRO A 155 -8.83 -3.35 -14.70
CA PRO A 155 -8.21 -2.95 -13.43
C PRO A 155 -7.73 -1.49 -13.54
N ALA A 156 -8.51 -0.55 -13.03
CA ALA A 156 -8.33 0.87 -13.35
C ALA A 156 -7.80 1.72 -12.19
N ALA A 157 -7.42 1.07 -11.09
CA ALA A 157 -6.68 1.67 -9.98
C ALA A 157 -5.17 1.39 -10.05
N GLY A 158 -4.67 1.02 -11.23
CA GLY A 158 -3.25 0.81 -11.51
C GLY A 158 -2.84 -0.66 -11.70
N GLY A 159 -3.77 -1.64 -11.66
CA GLY A 159 -3.44 -3.06 -11.69
C GLY A 159 -2.66 -3.49 -12.92
N THR A 160 -3.04 -3.00 -14.11
CA THR A 160 -2.29 -3.29 -15.34
C THR A 160 -0.87 -2.75 -15.30
N GLN A 161 -0.66 -1.60 -14.68
CA GLN A 161 0.63 -0.93 -14.61
C GLN A 161 1.51 -1.50 -13.51
N SER A 162 0.95 -1.66 -12.31
CA SER A 162 1.69 -2.13 -11.13
C SER A 162 2.10 -3.59 -11.28
N LEU A 163 1.16 -4.47 -11.68
CA LEU A 163 1.48 -5.89 -11.83
C LEU A 163 2.54 -6.11 -12.93
N THR A 164 2.39 -5.45 -14.08
CA THR A 164 3.35 -5.59 -15.18
C THR A 164 4.75 -5.10 -14.79
N ARG A 165 4.85 -4.04 -13.97
CA ARG A 165 6.14 -3.55 -13.48
C ARG A 165 6.77 -4.46 -12.42
N LEU A 166 5.96 -5.21 -11.67
CA LEU A 166 6.46 -6.15 -10.66
C LEU A 166 6.97 -7.45 -11.30
N VAL A 167 6.22 -8.05 -12.25
CA VAL A 167 6.46 -9.42 -12.70
C VAL A 167 6.78 -9.53 -14.20
N GLY A 168 6.80 -8.40 -14.92
CA GLY A 168 6.96 -8.38 -16.38
C GLY A 168 5.67 -8.77 -17.11
N SER A 169 5.58 -8.39 -18.39
CA SER A 169 4.38 -8.61 -19.21
C SER A 169 4.06 -10.09 -19.42
N GLY A 170 5.08 -10.95 -19.50
CA GLY A 170 4.90 -12.39 -19.70
C GLY A 170 4.10 -13.06 -18.57
N CYS A 171 4.35 -12.67 -17.32
CA CYS A 171 3.62 -13.18 -16.15
C CYS A 171 2.33 -12.38 -15.88
N ALA A 172 2.33 -11.07 -16.10
CA ALA A 172 1.17 -10.22 -15.82
C ALA A 172 0.00 -10.48 -16.79
N SER A 173 0.28 -10.64 -18.10
CA SER A 173 -0.77 -10.81 -19.11
C SER A 173 -1.69 -12.00 -18.86
N PRO A 174 -1.21 -13.22 -18.58
CA PRO A 174 -2.09 -14.34 -18.25
C PRO A 174 -2.95 -14.08 -17.01
N ILE A 175 -2.39 -13.45 -15.96
CA ILE A 175 -3.11 -13.16 -14.72
C ILE A 175 -4.25 -12.17 -14.99
N ILE A 176 -3.95 -11.05 -15.67
CA ILE A 176 -4.92 -9.97 -15.90
C ILE A 176 -5.98 -10.41 -16.91
N LEU A 177 -5.58 -11.01 -18.05
CA LEU A 177 -6.52 -11.36 -19.13
C LEU A 177 -7.45 -12.50 -18.75
N THR A 178 -7.00 -13.46 -17.93
CA THR A 178 -7.85 -14.56 -17.47
C THR A 178 -8.57 -14.24 -16.16
N GLY A 179 -8.10 -13.22 -15.41
CA GLY A 179 -8.61 -12.89 -14.09
C GLY A 179 -8.46 -14.05 -13.10
N ARG A 180 -7.42 -14.89 -13.25
CA ARG A 180 -7.16 -15.99 -12.31
C ARG A 180 -6.65 -15.48 -10.98
N ASN A 181 -6.96 -16.21 -9.92
CA ASN A 181 -6.40 -15.95 -8.62
C ASN A 181 -5.02 -16.61 -8.47
N LEU A 182 -4.24 -16.06 -7.55
CA LEU A 182 -2.95 -16.56 -7.08
C LEU A 182 -3.08 -16.88 -5.59
N ASP A 183 -2.42 -17.92 -5.13
CA ASP A 183 -2.18 -18.11 -3.70
C ASP A 183 -0.93 -17.33 -3.25
N ALA A 184 -0.69 -17.31 -1.93
CA ALA A 184 0.42 -16.57 -1.36
C ALA A 184 1.79 -17.09 -1.82
N SER A 185 1.93 -18.41 -2.04
CA SER A 185 3.19 -19.04 -2.48
C SER A 185 3.53 -18.61 -3.90
N GLU A 186 2.58 -18.73 -4.83
CA GLU A 186 2.76 -18.32 -6.22
C GLU A 186 3.04 -16.81 -6.32
N ALA A 187 2.32 -16.00 -5.52
CA ALA A 187 2.53 -14.56 -5.49
C ALA A 187 3.92 -14.17 -4.95
N LEU A 188 4.49 -14.95 -4.01
CA LEU A 188 5.86 -14.79 -3.53
C LEU A 188 6.87 -15.16 -4.62
N GLU A 189 6.71 -16.31 -5.29
CA GLU A 189 7.58 -16.76 -6.37
C GLU A 189 7.64 -15.77 -7.53
N LEU A 190 6.51 -15.12 -7.84
CA LEU A 190 6.42 -14.07 -8.86
C LEU A 190 6.95 -12.71 -8.39
N GLY A 191 7.22 -12.50 -7.10
CA GLY A 191 7.63 -11.22 -6.53
C GLY A 191 6.49 -10.21 -6.37
N ILE A 192 5.24 -10.65 -6.47
CA ILE A 192 4.07 -9.80 -6.18
C ILE A 192 4.02 -9.45 -4.69
N ILE A 193 4.30 -10.40 -3.83
CA ILE A 193 4.50 -10.19 -2.39
C ILE A 193 5.96 -10.40 -2.00
N THR A 194 6.38 -9.82 -0.88
CA THR A 194 7.78 -9.77 -0.46
C THR A 194 8.10 -10.73 0.68
N GLU A 195 7.08 -11.14 1.44
CA GLU A 195 7.21 -12.05 2.59
C GLU A 195 5.88 -12.78 2.83
N VAL A 196 5.95 -14.05 3.24
CA VAL A 196 4.79 -14.85 3.64
C VAL A 196 4.94 -15.25 5.10
N THR A 197 3.84 -15.27 5.84
CA THR A 197 3.81 -15.65 7.26
C THR A 197 2.50 -16.37 7.59
N GLU A 198 2.45 -17.05 8.73
CA GLU A 198 1.19 -17.64 9.22
C GLU A 198 0.16 -16.55 9.54
N PRO A 199 -1.15 -16.80 9.34
CA PRO A 199 -2.20 -15.80 9.55
C PRO A 199 -2.17 -15.18 10.95
N GLY A 200 -1.89 -15.95 11.98
CA GLY A 200 -1.78 -15.47 13.36
C GLY A 200 -0.56 -14.61 13.67
N GLU A 201 0.43 -14.58 12.76
CA GLU A 201 1.68 -13.85 12.91
C GLU A 201 1.76 -12.61 12.01
N LEU A 202 0.78 -12.40 11.12
CA LEU A 202 0.83 -11.35 10.10
C LEU A 202 1.02 -9.96 10.72
N ASP A 203 0.16 -9.58 11.67
CA ASP A 203 0.20 -8.24 12.26
C ASP A 203 1.53 -8.02 12.98
N ARG A 204 2.02 -9.01 13.74
CA ARG A 204 3.31 -8.95 14.43
C ARG A 204 4.48 -8.83 13.46
N THR A 205 4.46 -9.59 12.35
CA THR A 205 5.50 -9.54 11.33
C THR A 205 5.51 -8.18 10.63
N ALA A 206 4.34 -7.65 10.28
CA ALA A 206 4.22 -6.35 9.64
C ALA A 206 4.65 -5.19 10.57
N GLU A 207 4.26 -5.22 11.84
CA GLU A 207 4.73 -4.27 12.86
C GLU A 207 6.25 -4.30 13.01
N ARG A 208 6.85 -5.48 13.11
CA ARG A 208 8.31 -5.64 13.21
C ARG A 208 9.02 -5.06 11.98
N ARG A 209 8.51 -5.30 10.76
CA ARG A 209 9.06 -4.71 9.54
C ARG A 209 8.92 -3.19 9.52
N ALA A 210 7.80 -2.65 10.02
CA ALA A 210 7.63 -1.22 10.16
C ALA A 210 8.62 -0.61 11.17
N GLU A 211 8.86 -1.26 12.30
CA GLU A 211 9.88 -0.86 13.29
C GLU A 211 11.30 -0.87 12.70
N GLU A 212 11.65 -1.86 11.88
CA GLU A 212 12.93 -1.90 11.14
C GLU A 212 13.08 -0.71 10.18
N LEU A 213 12.02 -0.35 9.43
CA LEU A 213 12.04 0.77 8.49
C LEU A 213 12.09 2.13 9.20
N VAL A 214 11.43 2.28 10.34
CA VAL A 214 11.52 3.49 11.19
C VAL A 214 12.95 3.74 11.66
N GLY A 215 13.76 2.70 11.83
CA GLY A 215 15.18 2.79 12.20
C GLY A 215 16.07 3.46 11.15
N LEU A 216 15.60 3.60 9.89
CA LEU A 216 16.34 4.29 8.83
C LEU A 216 16.37 5.81 9.08
N ASP A 217 17.45 6.47 8.66
CA ASP A 217 17.44 7.93 8.56
C ASP A 217 16.34 8.38 7.59
N PRO A 218 15.47 9.36 7.95
CA PRO A 218 14.34 9.76 7.12
C PRO A 218 14.74 10.28 5.75
N ASP A 219 15.84 11.02 5.66
CA ASP A 219 16.34 11.55 4.40
C ASP A 219 16.83 10.41 3.49
N VAL A 220 17.52 9.42 4.08
CA VAL A 220 17.95 8.23 3.36
C VAL A 220 16.75 7.41 2.90
N ALA A 221 15.75 7.16 3.76
CA ALA A 221 14.55 6.41 3.40
C ALA A 221 13.79 7.06 2.24
N MET A 222 13.60 8.39 2.29
CA MET A 222 12.99 9.17 1.21
C MET A 222 13.78 9.05 -0.10
N LYS A 223 15.12 9.19 -0.05
CA LYS A 223 15.99 9.11 -1.23
C LYS A 223 15.95 7.71 -1.85
N LEU A 224 16.00 6.67 -1.03
CA LEU A 224 15.88 5.27 -1.49
C LEU A 224 14.56 5.05 -2.20
N ARG A 225 13.41 5.45 -1.59
CA ARG A 225 12.11 5.34 -2.24
C ARG A 225 12.06 6.07 -3.58
N ARG A 226 12.60 7.29 -3.64
CA ARG A 226 12.64 8.09 -4.87
C ARG A 226 13.45 7.43 -5.97
N CYS A 227 14.62 6.85 -5.64
CA CYS A 227 15.44 6.12 -6.61
C CYS A 227 14.74 4.83 -7.09
N LEU A 228 14.14 4.06 -6.16
CA LEU A 228 13.41 2.83 -6.49
C LEU A 228 12.17 3.11 -7.35
N ALA A 229 11.41 4.18 -7.06
CA ALA A 229 10.29 4.58 -7.90
C ALA A 229 10.76 4.97 -9.31
N ALA A 230 11.81 5.79 -9.40
CA ALA A 230 12.38 6.23 -10.67
C ALA A 230 12.91 5.07 -11.54
N SER A 231 13.38 3.98 -10.92
CA SER A 231 13.88 2.79 -11.65
C SER A 231 12.80 2.12 -12.51
N LYS A 232 11.53 2.35 -12.21
CA LYS A 232 10.40 1.78 -12.94
C LYS A 232 10.01 2.59 -14.18
N ASP A 233 10.41 3.87 -14.23
CA ASP A 233 9.91 4.82 -15.22
C ASP A 233 11.04 5.48 -16.05
N LEU A 234 12.27 5.51 -15.52
CA LEU A 234 13.40 6.15 -16.19
C LEU A 234 14.31 5.15 -16.91
N PRO A 235 14.87 5.51 -18.07
CA PRO A 235 16.03 4.81 -18.63
C PRO A 235 17.17 4.78 -17.62
N LEU A 236 17.96 3.69 -17.61
CA LEU A 236 18.99 3.42 -16.61
C LEU A 236 19.93 4.61 -16.36
N HIS A 237 20.41 5.27 -17.42
CA HIS A 237 21.36 6.37 -17.28
C HIS A 237 20.78 7.58 -16.53
N PHE A 238 19.48 7.90 -16.71
CA PHE A 238 18.81 8.96 -15.93
C PHE A 238 18.58 8.55 -14.48
N GLY A 239 18.27 7.25 -14.26
CA GLY A 239 18.19 6.69 -12.90
C GLY A 239 19.52 6.81 -12.14
N LEU A 240 20.64 6.47 -12.78
CA LEU A 240 21.98 6.60 -12.22
C LEU A 240 22.37 8.08 -11.94
N GLU A 241 21.96 9.01 -12.80
CA GLU A 241 22.16 10.44 -12.54
C GLU A 241 21.34 10.94 -11.34
N LEU A 242 20.09 10.49 -11.22
CA LEU A 242 19.26 10.81 -10.05
C LEU A 242 19.91 10.29 -8.76
N GLU A 243 20.35 9.03 -8.76
CA GLU A 243 21.00 8.39 -7.63
C GLU A 243 22.25 9.15 -7.20
N ARG A 244 23.14 9.51 -8.14
CA ARG A 244 24.33 10.33 -7.87
C ARG A 244 23.98 11.67 -7.24
N ARG A 245 23.00 12.39 -7.79
CA ARG A 245 22.54 13.69 -7.23
C ARG A 245 22.04 13.53 -5.80
N LEU A 246 21.23 12.51 -5.52
CA LEU A 246 20.69 12.29 -4.19
C LEU A 246 21.76 11.79 -3.19
N ALA A 247 22.76 11.04 -3.65
CA ALA A 247 23.84 10.54 -2.80
C ALA A 247 24.80 11.66 -2.33
N THR A 248 25.00 12.71 -3.14
CA THR A 248 25.90 13.82 -2.82
C THR A 248 25.31 14.86 -1.86
N HIS A 249 23.99 14.95 -1.74
CA HIS A 249 23.32 15.87 -0.81
C HIS A 249 23.20 15.25 0.58
N ARG A 250 24.12 15.58 1.50
CA ARG A 250 23.96 15.32 2.94
C ARG A 250 23.17 16.47 3.58
N LYS A 251 22.36 16.13 4.59
CA LYS A 251 21.67 17.12 5.44
C LYS A 251 22.76 17.98 6.12
N GLY A 252 22.91 19.25 5.69
CA GLY A 252 23.94 20.15 6.22
C GLY A 252 24.93 20.66 5.17
N ASP A 253 25.00 20.09 3.98
CA ASP A 253 25.76 20.67 2.89
C ASP A 253 24.92 21.82 2.29
N GLY A 254 25.45 23.05 2.39
CA GLY A 254 24.84 24.21 1.77
C GLY A 254 24.73 24.02 0.25
N PRO A 255 24.00 24.90 -0.45
CA PRO A 255 23.85 24.79 -1.91
C PRO A 255 25.23 24.84 -2.58
N ILE A 256 25.47 23.83 -3.46
CA ILE A 256 26.59 23.86 -4.38
C ILE A 256 26.31 24.91 -5.47
#